data_a925f7787330617704db49d13143339c
#
_entry.id   a925f7787330617704db49d13143339c
#
_cell.length_a   1.000
_cell.length_b   1.000
_cell.length_c   1.000
_cell.angle_alpha   90.00
_cell.angle_beta   90.00
_cell.angle_gamma   90.00
#
_symmetry.space_group_name_H-M   'P 1'
#
loop_
_entity.id
_entity.type
_entity.pdbx_description
1 polymer ?
#
loop_
_entity_poly.entity_id
_entity_poly.type
_entity_poly.pdbx_seq_one_letter_code
_entity_poly.pdbx_strand_id
1 'polypeptide(L)'
;MYSLLNINWNPNPELFNLFGISIRYYGLLWAVGIFFAYVIVHYQFRDKKIEEKKFDPLFFYCFFGILIGARLGHCLFYDPGYYLSHFWEMILPIKFMPDGNWKFTGYEGLASHGGTLGLIVALWLYCRKTKLHYMDVLDMIAVATPITACFIRLANPVSYTHLRAPRDRG
;
A
#
# COMPACT_ATOMS: atom_id res chain seq x y z
N MET A 1 38.38 -2.39 -19.94
CA MET A 1 38.74 -2.70 -18.55
C MET A 1 37.62 -2.22 -17.58
N TYR A 2 36.36 -2.65 -17.80
CA TYR A 2 35.18 -2.29 -16.96
C TYR A 2 34.29 -3.49 -16.63
N SER A 3 34.86 -4.71 -16.54
CA SER A 3 34.07 -5.93 -16.30
C SER A 3 33.95 -6.35 -14.82
N LEU A 4 34.41 -5.54 -13.87
CA LEU A 4 34.43 -5.90 -12.44
C LEU A 4 33.21 -5.46 -11.64
N LEU A 5 32.18 -4.84 -12.26
CA LEU A 5 31.00 -4.37 -11.58
C LEU A 5 29.69 -4.99 -12.12
N ASN A 6 29.77 -6.11 -12.82
CA ASN A 6 28.55 -6.86 -13.15
C ASN A 6 28.13 -7.70 -11.92
N ILE A 7 27.46 -7.06 -10.97
CA ILE A 7 26.72 -7.78 -9.92
C ILE A 7 25.51 -8.40 -10.62
N ASN A 8 25.58 -9.70 -10.86
CA ASN A 8 24.47 -10.46 -11.43
C ASN A 8 23.43 -10.66 -10.31
N TRP A 9 22.58 -9.66 -10.12
CA TRP A 9 21.51 -9.68 -9.13
C TRP A 9 20.30 -10.40 -9.73
N ASN A 10 20.10 -11.65 -9.37
CA ASN A 10 18.94 -12.45 -9.79
C ASN A 10 18.33 -13.20 -8.58
N PRO A 11 17.78 -12.47 -7.58
CA PRO A 11 17.12 -13.11 -6.46
C PRO A 11 15.79 -13.73 -6.91
N ASN A 12 15.49 -14.89 -6.38
CA ASN A 12 14.18 -15.50 -6.56
C ASN A 12 13.13 -14.60 -5.84
N PRO A 13 12.13 -14.02 -6.53
CA PRO A 13 11.17 -13.12 -5.89
C PRO A 13 10.19 -13.84 -4.96
N GLU A 14 10.12 -15.17 -5.04
CA GLU A 14 9.23 -16.01 -4.24
C GLU A 14 9.98 -16.65 -3.07
N LEU A 15 9.48 -16.45 -1.86
CA LEU A 15 10.02 -17.07 -0.65
C LEU A 15 9.57 -18.54 -0.52
N PHE A 16 8.26 -18.75 -0.61
CA PHE A 16 7.65 -20.09 -0.60
C PHE A 16 6.19 -20.02 -1.04
N ASN A 17 5.69 -21.16 -1.51
CA ASN A 17 4.29 -21.34 -1.87
C ASN A 17 3.54 -22.00 -0.72
N LEU A 18 2.57 -21.30 -0.14
CA LEU A 18 1.69 -21.82 0.89
C LEU A 18 0.27 -21.92 0.34
N PHE A 19 -0.28 -23.13 0.22
CA PHE A 19 -1.64 -23.40 -0.28
C PHE A 19 -1.95 -22.76 -1.66
N GLY A 20 -0.97 -22.70 -2.58
CA GLY A 20 -1.15 -22.12 -3.90
C GLY A 20 -1.01 -20.59 -3.97
N ILE A 21 -0.69 -19.93 -2.87
CA ILE A 21 -0.37 -18.50 -2.82
C ILE A 21 1.15 -18.34 -2.72
N SER A 22 1.77 -17.72 -3.72
CA SER A 22 3.19 -17.41 -3.67
C SER A 22 3.44 -16.19 -2.76
N ILE A 23 4.09 -16.39 -1.63
CA ILE A 23 4.50 -15.31 -0.75
C ILE A 23 5.77 -14.71 -1.30
N ARG A 24 5.68 -13.45 -1.72
CA ARG A 24 6.79 -12.68 -2.28
C ARG A 24 7.49 -11.89 -1.19
N TYR A 25 8.80 -11.75 -1.30
CA TYR A 25 9.61 -10.89 -0.42
C TYR A 25 9.08 -9.46 -0.31
N TYR A 26 8.51 -8.94 -1.41
CA TYR A 26 7.90 -7.61 -1.42
C TYR A 26 6.78 -7.48 -0.38
N GLY A 27 5.84 -8.42 -0.37
CA GLY A 27 4.72 -8.41 0.57
C GLY A 27 5.19 -8.57 2.02
N LEU A 28 6.20 -9.40 2.26
CA LEU A 28 6.76 -9.59 3.60
C LEU A 28 7.40 -8.30 4.13
N LEU A 29 8.28 -7.67 3.35
CA LEU A 29 8.94 -6.42 3.74
C LEU A 29 7.93 -5.28 3.94
N TRP A 30 6.87 -5.27 3.14
CA TRP A 30 5.79 -4.31 3.31
C TRP A 30 5.03 -4.53 4.63
N ALA A 31 4.72 -5.78 4.97
CA ALA A 31 4.08 -6.14 6.24
C ALA A 31 4.97 -5.78 7.45
N VAL A 32 6.28 -6.03 7.36
CA VAL A 32 7.26 -5.62 8.38
C VAL A 32 7.28 -4.10 8.55
N GLY A 33 7.25 -3.35 7.45
CA GLY A 33 7.18 -1.88 7.48
C GLY A 33 5.93 -1.38 8.20
N ILE A 34 4.77 -1.96 7.92
CA ILE A 34 3.51 -1.63 8.61
C ILE A 34 3.58 -1.99 10.09
N PHE A 35 4.17 -3.14 10.43
CA PHE A 35 4.34 -3.55 11.82
C PHE A 35 5.17 -2.55 12.62
N PHE A 36 6.28 -2.07 12.06
CA PHE A 36 7.08 -1.03 12.71
C PHE A 36 6.33 0.29 12.82
N ALA A 37 5.58 0.68 11.80
CA ALA A 37 4.73 1.87 11.87
C ALA A 37 3.70 1.76 13.00
N TYR A 38 3.06 0.60 13.13
CA TYR A 38 2.12 0.30 14.20
C TYR A 38 2.78 0.46 15.59
N VAL A 39 3.95 -0.14 15.80
CA VAL A 39 4.69 -0.06 17.06
C VAL A 39 5.06 1.37 17.42
N ILE A 40 5.52 2.16 16.42
CA ILE A 40 5.93 3.55 16.64
C ILE A 40 4.74 4.42 17.01
N VAL A 41 3.63 4.32 16.28
CA VAL A 41 2.43 5.09 16.58
C VAL A 41 1.85 4.68 17.93
N HIS A 42 1.86 3.39 18.26
CA HIS A 42 1.42 2.90 19.57
C HIS A 42 2.29 3.48 20.71
N TYR A 43 3.61 3.51 20.53
CA TYR A 43 4.52 4.12 21.49
C TYR A 43 4.21 5.61 21.70
N GLN A 44 3.97 6.36 20.62
CA GLN A 44 3.62 7.78 20.68
C GLN A 44 2.25 8.02 21.37
N PHE A 45 1.28 7.11 21.18
CA PHE A 45 0.00 7.18 21.89
C PHE A 45 0.19 7.07 23.39
N ARG A 46 1.06 6.15 23.83
CA ARG A 46 1.41 5.99 25.26
C ARG A 46 2.14 7.21 25.81
N ASP A 47 3.11 7.72 25.06
CA ASP A 47 3.88 8.91 25.46
C ASP A 47 3.00 10.15 25.62
N LYS A 48 2.08 10.36 24.69
CA LYS A 48 1.09 11.45 24.74
C LYS A 48 -0.09 11.17 25.69
N LYS A 49 -0.10 10.04 26.41
CA LYS A 49 -1.17 9.63 27.34
C LYS A 49 -2.57 9.63 26.71
N ILE A 50 -2.65 9.27 25.42
CA ILE A 50 -3.92 9.11 24.71
C ILE A 50 -4.51 7.74 25.06
N GLU A 51 -5.82 7.68 25.24
CA GLU A 51 -6.52 6.41 25.52
C GLU A 51 -6.25 5.35 24.46
N GLU A 52 -5.85 4.16 24.88
CA GLU A 52 -5.56 3.02 23.99
C GLU A 52 -6.77 2.63 23.13
N LYS A 53 -7.99 2.84 23.64
CA LYS A 53 -9.23 2.60 22.89
C LYS A 53 -9.36 3.42 21.60
N LYS A 54 -8.61 4.50 21.48
CA LYS A 54 -8.58 5.34 20.29
C LYS A 54 -7.54 4.89 19.27
N PHE A 55 -6.60 4.02 19.68
CA PHE A 55 -5.53 3.55 18.80
C PHE A 55 -6.02 2.55 17.73
N ASP A 56 -6.78 1.53 18.14
CA ASP A 56 -7.28 0.50 17.19
C ASP A 56 -8.10 1.10 16.06
N PRO A 57 -9.07 2.01 16.33
CA PRO A 57 -9.77 2.69 15.24
C PRO A 57 -8.86 3.45 14.28
N LEU A 58 -7.77 4.08 14.77
CA LEU A 58 -6.84 4.81 13.90
C LEU A 58 -6.26 3.91 12.81
N PHE A 59 -5.82 2.71 13.21
CA PHE A 59 -5.25 1.74 12.26
C PHE A 59 -6.27 1.39 11.16
N PHE A 60 -7.52 1.10 11.54
CA PHE A 60 -8.56 0.77 10.56
C PHE A 60 -8.92 1.97 9.66
N TYR A 61 -9.01 3.17 10.21
CA TYR A 61 -9.26 4.37 9.40
C TYR A 61 -8.15 4.60 8.38
N CYS A 62 -6.88 4.47 8.79
CA CYS A 62 -5.74 4.61 7.87
C CYS A 62 -5.75 3.52 6.80
N PHE A 63 -5.93 2.25 7.20
CA PHE A 63 -5.90 1.12 6.30
C PHE A 63 -7.00 1.22 5.22
N PHE A 64 -8.25 1.37 5.65
CA PHE A 64 -9.36 1.48 4.70
C PHE A 64 -9.33 2.79 3.92
N GLY A 65 -8.91 3.88 4.54
CA GLY A 65 -8.76 5.16 3.85
C GLY A 65 -7.76 5.11 2.71
N ILE A 66 -6.59 4.53 2.94
CA ILE A 66 -5.57 4.34 1.90
C ILE A 66 -6.08 3.38 0.82
N LEU A 67 -6.64 2.24 1.19
CA LEU A 67 -7.08 1.22 0.24
C LEU A 67 -8.20 1.73 -0.66
N ILE A 68 -9.25 2.31 -0.07
CA ILE A 68 -10.39 2.87 -0.80
C ILE A 68 -9.93 4.06 -1.65
N GLY A 69 -9.15 4.96 -1.06
CA GLY A 69 -8.65 6.13 -1.77
C GLY A 69 -7.76 5.77 -2.95
N ALA A 70 -6.84 4.81 -2.79
CA ALA A 70 -5.97 4.35 -3.85
C ALA A 70 -6.75 3.70 -4.99
N ARG A 71 -7.79 2.92 -4.66
CA ARG A 71 -8.66 2.28 -5.65
C ARG A 71 -9.52 3.30 -6.40
N LEU A 72 -10.20 4.18 -5.66
CA LEU A 72 -11.01 5.25 -6.26
C LEU A 72 -10.15 6.18 -7.13
N GLY A 73 -8.96 6.54 -6.64
CA GLY A 73 -8.03 7.35 -7.41
C GLY A 73 -7.61 6.67 -8.71
N HIS A 74 -7.33 5.37 -8.68
CA HIS A 74 -7.04 4.62 -9.90
C HIS A 74 -8.23 4.65 -10.87
N CYS A 75 -9.42 4.29 -10.42
CA CYS A 75 -10.61 4.22 -11.25
C CYS A 75 -10.98 5.58 -11.87
N LEU A 76 -10.84 6.67 -11.11
CA LEU A 76 -11.26 8.00 -11.56
C LEU A 76 -10.22 8.69 -12.45
N PHE A 77 -8.92 8.47 -12.23
CA PHE A 77 -7.86 9.18 -12.95
C PHE A 77 -7.30 8.42 -14.16
N TYR A 78 -7.33 7.07 -14.12
CA TYR A 78 -6.72 6.28 -15.19
C TYR A 78 -7.73 5.76 -16.21
N ASP A 79 -8.95 5.40 -15.80
CA ASP A 79 -9.95 4.86 -16.72
C ASP A 79 -11.38 5.20 -16.30
N PRO A 80 -11.74 6.49 -16.23
CA PRO A 80 -13.05 6.94 -15.75
C PRO A 80 -14.20 6.41 -16.61
N GLY A 81 -14.01 6.32 -17.93
CA GLY A 81 -15.05 5.87 -18.86
C GLY A 81 -15.46 4.42 -18.62
N TYR A 82 -14.51 3.55 -18.38
CA TYR A 82 -14.77 2.14 -18.11
C TYR A 82 -15.45 1.93 -16.75
N TYR A 83 -14.90 2.51 -15.69
CA TYR A 83 -15.38 2.26 -14.32
C TYR A 83 -16.71 2.95 -14.00
N LEU A 84 -17.06 4.05 -14.65
CA LEU A 84 -18.39 4.64 -14.53
C LEU A 84 -19.49 3.74 -15.10
N SER A 85 -19.14 2.93 -16.10
CA SER A 85 -20.05 1.93 -16.69
C SER A 85 -20.08 0.62 -15.89
N HIS A 86 -19.00 0.32 -15.13
CA HIS A 86 -18.81 -0.93 -14.39
C HIS A 86 -18.57 -0.68 -12.91
N PHE A 87 -19.53 -0.02 -12.26
CA PHE A 87 -19.44 0.43 -10.87
C PHE A 87 -19.09 -0.70 -9.88
N TRP A 88 -19.57 -1.92 -10.10
CA TRP A 88 -19.27 -3.06 -9.24
C TRP A 88 -17.81 -3.48 -9.28
N GLU A 89 -17.15 -3.37 -10.44
CA GLU A 89 -15.72 -3.66 -10.58
C GLU A 89 -14.82 -2.59 -9.94
N MET A 90 -15.36 -1.41 -9.68
CA MET A 90 -14.69 -0.37 -8.94
C MET A 90 -14.54 -0.71 -7.46
N ILE A 91 -15.59 -1.30 -6.87
CA ILE A 91 -15.67 -1.61 -5.43
C ILE A 91 -15.14 -3.00 -5.12
N LEU A 92 -15.48 -3.98 -5.95
CA LEU A 92 -15.12 -5.39 -5.74
C LEU A 92 -13.82 -5.73 -6.48
N PRO A 93 -12.94 -6.58 -5.89
CA PRO A 93 -11.71 -7.04 -6.52
C PRO A 93 -11.95 -8.15 -7.55
N ILE A 94 -13.03 -8.02 -8.34
CA ILE A 94 -13.46 -8.97 -9.35
C ILE A 94 -13.63 -8.27 -10.69
N LYS A 95 -13.36 -9.00 -11.77
CA LYS A 95 -13.59 -8.55 -13.14
C LYS A 95 -14.60 -9.47 -13.80
N PHE A 96 -15.66 -8.92 -14.38
CA PHE A 96 -16.64 -9.67 -15.14
C PHE A 96 -16.10 -9.91 -16.56
N MET A 97 -16.03 -11.18 -16.96
CA MET A 97 -15.65 -11.55 -18.32
C MET A 97 -16.86 -11.55 -19.26
N PRO A 98 -16.66 -11.31 -20.57
CA PRO A 98 -17.75 -11.37 -21.56
C PRO A 98 -18.47 -12.70 -21.59
N ASP A 99 -17.82 -13.77 -21.13
CA ASP A 99 -18.35 -15.14 -21.06
C ASP A 99 -19.30 -15.39 -19.86
N GLY A 100 -19.66 -14.34 -19.11
CA GLY A 100 -20.51 -14.46 -17.92
C GLY A 100 -19.79 -14.99 -16.67
N ASN A 101 -18.51 -15.32 -16.77
CA ASN A 101 -17.69 -15.76 -15.65
C ASN A 101 -17.03 -14.56 -14.95
N TRP A 102 -16.84 -14.65 -13.63
CA TRP A 102 -16.08 -13.67 -12.86
C TRP A 102 -14.71 -14.23 -12.52
N LYS A 103 -13.70 -13.37 -12.56
CA LYS A 103 -12.33 -13.68 -12.15
C LYS A 103 -11.93 -12.78 -11.00
N PHE A 104 -11.41 -13.39 -9.93
CA PHE A 104 -10.79 -12.62 -8.86
C PHE A 104 -9.43 -12.09 -9.37
N THR A 105 -9.35 -10.79 -9.59
CA THR A 105 -8.14 -10.11 -10.08
C THR A 105 -7.37 -9.44 -8.95
N GLY A 106 -7.94 -9.44 -7.73
CA GLY A 106 -7.41 -8.62 -6.64
C GLY A 106 -7.62 -7.13 -6.91
N TYR A 107 -6.99 -6.29 -6.12
CA TYR A 107 -6.97 -4.84 -6.35
C TYR A 107 -5.82 -4.49 -7.31
N GLU A 108 -5.95 -4.87 -8.58
CA GLU A 108 -5.05 -4.41 -9.63
C GLU A 108 -5.31 -2.93 -9.90
N GLY A 109 -4.23 -2.14 -9.95
CA GLY A 109 -4.31 -0.69 -10.13
C GLY A 109 -4.69 0.05 -8.85
N LEU A 110 -3.66 0.52 -8.15
CA LEU A 110 -3.75 1.38 -6.98
C LEU A 110 -2.98 2.66 -7.27
N ALA A 111 -3.66 3.81 -7.20
CA ALA A 111 -3.03 5.11 -7.40
C ALA A 111 -2.53 5.67 -6.06
N SER A 112 -1.24 5.94 -5.95
CA SER A 112 -0.64 6.49 -4.72
C SER A 112 -1.23 7.85 -4.34
N HIS A 113 -1.53 8.71 -5.33
CA HIS A 113 -2.19 9.99 -5.09
C HIS A 113 -3.58 9.83 -4.46
N GLY A 114 -4.37 8.86 -4.98
CA GLY A 114 -5.67 8.52 -4.40
C GLY A 114 -5.54 8.00 -2.97
N GLY A 115 -4.54 7.16 -2.70
CA GLY A 115 -4.24 6.66 -1.36
C GLY A 115 -3.91 7.78 -0.37
N THR A 116 -3.13 8.77 -0.80
CA THR A 116 -2.79 9.94 0.03
C THR A 116 -4.03 10.77 0.35
N LEU A 117 -4.86 11.07 -0.64
CA LEU A 117 -6.12 11.78 -0.43
C LEU A 117 -7.07 11.01 0.48
N GLY A 118 -7.17 9.70 0.28
CA GLY A 118 -7.97 8.82 1.14
C GLY A 118 -7.49 8.81 2.58
N LEU A 119 -6.18 8.80 2.81
CA LEU A 119 -5.60 8.91 4.15
C LEU A 119 -5.94 10.25 4.81
N ILE A 120 -5.81 11.38 4.10
CA ILE A 120 -6.14 12.70 4.61
C ILE A 120 -7.61 12.75 5.07
N VAL A 121 -8.52 12.27 4.24
CA VAL A 121 -9.95 12.23 4.57
C VAL A 121 -10.22 11.30 5.75
N ALA A 122 -9.59 10.11 5.78
CA ALA A 122 -9.77 9.15 6.86
C ALA A 122 -9.28 9.68 8.20
N LEU A 123 -8.12 10.35 8.23
CA LEU A 123 -7.60 11.00 9.44
C LEU A 123 -8.52 12.14 9.91
N TRP A 124 -9.06 12.91 8.99
CA TRP A 124 -10.03 13.95 9.33
C TRP A 124 -11.29 13.37 9.97
N LEU A 125 -11.86 12.30 9.39
CA LEU A 125 -13.03 11.60 9.95
C LEU A 125 -12.73 10.99 11.32
N TYR A 126 -11.55 10.36 11.45
CA TYR A 126 -11.08 9.80 12.72
C TYR A 126 -10.97 10.88 13.81
N CYS A 127 -10.34 12.02 13.51
CA CYS A 127 -10.17 13.11 14.46
C CYS A 127 -11.50 13.73 14.87
N ARG A 128 -12.46 13.86 13.96
CA ARG A 128 -13.82 14.30 14.30
C ARG A 128 -14.53 13.36 15.26
N LYS A 129 -14.34 12.06 15.10
CA LYS A 129 -14.95 11.03 15.96
C LYS A 129 -14.29 10.96 17.34
N THR A 130 -12.96 11.03 17.38
CA THR A 130 -12.18 10.84 18.62
C THR A 130 -11.93 12.14 19.38
N LYS A 131 -12.28 13.29 18.76
CA LYS A 131 -12.02 14.65 19.29
C LYS A 131 -10.52 14.93 19.55
N LEU A 132 -9.63 14.24 18.82
CA LEU A 132 -8.21 14.52 18.83
C LEU A 132 -7.90 15.66 17.86
N HIS A 133 -6.84 16.41 18.16
CA HIS A 133 -6.40 17.45 17.25
C HIS A 133 -5.75 16.83 16.00
N TYR A 134 -6.18 17.31 14.83
CA TYR A 134 -5.76 16.72 13.54
C TYR A 134 -4.25 16.75 13.33
N MET A 135 -3.59 17.85 13.66
CA MET A 135 -2.15 18.01 13.49
C MET A 135 -1.35 17.04 14.38
N ASP A 136 -1.81 16.79 15.61
CA ASP A 136 -1.13 15.84 16.51
C ASP A 136 -1.16 14.40 15.97
N VAL A 137 -2.28 14.01 15.35
CA VAL A 137 -2.40 12.69 14.72
C VAL A 137 -1.58 12.63 13.44
N LEU A 138 -1.57 13.70 12.66
CA LEU A 138 -0.77 13.78 11.44
C LEU A 138 0.74 13.69 11.74
N ASP A 139 1.20 14.37 12.79
CA ASP A 139 2.60 14.30 13.24
C ASP A 139 3.00 12.88 13.65
N MET A 140 2.14 12.18 14.38
CA MET A 140 2.39 10.78 14.75
C MET A 140 2.53 9.87 13.53
N ILE A 141 1.68 10.04 12.53
CA ILE A 141 1.74 9.29 11.28
C ILE A 141 2.99 9.70 10.47
N ALA A 142 3.32 11.00 10.44
CA ALA A 142 4.49 11.49 9.71
C ALA A 142 5.81 10.92 10.23
N VAL A 143 5.94 10.69 11.54
CA VAL A 143 7.12 10.02 12.14
C VAL A 143 7.21 8.54 11.75
N ALA A 144 6.08 7.84 11.63
CA ALA A 144 6.07 6.43 11.27
C ALA A 144 6.27 6.19 9.75
N THR A 145 5.87 7.14 8.92
CA THR A 145 5.89 7.02 7.44
C THR A 145 7.29 6.75 6.85
N PRO A 146 8.38 7.43 7.26
CA PRO A 146 9.71 7.19 6.70
C PRO A 146 10.20 5.76 6.91
N ILE A 147 9.86 5.13 8.03
CA ILE A 147 10.26 3.76 8.34
C ILE A 147 9.54 2.79 7.39
N THR A 148 8.24 2.95 7.24
CA THR A 148 7.48 2.15 6.27
C THR A 148 8.01 2.35 4.85
N ALA A 149 8.30 3.60 4.46
CA ALA A 149 8.88 3.92 3.16
C ALA A 149 10.25 3.27 2.95
N CYS A 150 11.09 3.19 3.99
CA CYS A 150 12.37 2.51 3.94
C CYS A 150 12.20 1.01 3.60
N PHE A 151 11.30 0.31 4.27
CA PHE A 151 11.04 -1.11 4.00
C PHE A 151 10.47 -1.33 2.59
N ILE A 152 9.59 -0.44 2.11
CA ILE A 152 9.09 -0.49 0.74
C ILE A 152 10.22 -0.29 -0.27
N ARG A 153 11.14 0.65 0.00
CA ARG A 153 12.31 0.88 -0.87
C ARG A 153 13.27 -0.30 -0.87
N LEU A 154 13.47 -0.97 0.27
CA LEU A 154 14.26 -2.21 0.35
C LEU A 154 13.60 -3.37 -0.39
N ALA A 155 12.27 -3.38 -0.49
CA ALA A 155 11.52 -4.40 -1.23
C ALA A 155 11.62 -4.20 -2.76
N ASN A 156 11.75 -2.98 -3.24
CA ASN A 156 11.76 -2.66 -4.66
C ASN A 156 12.86 -3.40 -5.46
N PRO A 157 14.14 -3.47 -5.05
CA PRO A 157 15.18 -4.18 -5.80
C PRO A 157 14.89 -5.67 -6.00
N VAL A 158 14.16 -6.29 -5.07
CA VAL A 158 13.78 -7.71 -5.16
C VAL A 158 12.59 -7.89 -6.11
N SER A 159 11.70 -6.90 -6.21
CA SER A 159 10.53 -6.96 -7.09
C SER A 159 10.83 -6.59 -8.55
N TYR A 160 11.79 -5.69 -8.77
CA TYR A 160 12.12 -5.14 -10.11
C TYR A 160 13.28 -5.85 -10.82
N THR A 161 13.67 -7.05 -10.41
CA THR A 161 14.72 -7.84 -11.07
C THR A 161 14.47 -8.13 -12.54
N HIS A 162 13.25 -7.93 -13.03
CA HIS A 162 12.87 -8.12 -14.44
C HIS A 162 12.89 -6.84 -15.29
N LEU A 163 13.16 -5.69 -14.72
CA LEU A 163 13.42 -4.47 -15.48
C LEU A 163 14.86 -4.51 -16.03
N ARG A 164 15.07 -5.41 -16.99
CA ARG A 164 16.23 -5.38 -17.85
C ARG A 164 16.20 -4.04 -18.59
N ALA A 165 17.25 -3.22 -18.41
CA ALA A 165 17.43 -2.04 -19.22
C ALA A 165 17.23 -2.40 -20.70
N PRO A 166 16.55 -1.57 -21.51
CA PRO A 166 16.44 -1.81 -22.93
C PRO A 166 17.85 -2.03 -23.47
N ARG A 167 18.09 -3.20 -24.02
CA ARG A 167 19.35 -3.49 -24.71
C ARG A 167 19.32 -2.61 -25.92
N ASP A 168 20.21 -1.62 -26.00
CA ASP A 168 20.44 -0.86 -27.21
C ASP A 168 20.61 -1.85 -28.35
N ARG A 169 19.65 -1.86 -29.26
CA ARG A 169 19.76 -2.56 -30.52
C ARG A 169 20.61 -1.64 -31.41
N GLY A 170 21.93 -1.87 -31.35
CA GLY A 170 22.81 -1.37 -32.38
C GLY A 170 22.56 -2.12 -33.70
#